data_a5a7327ac328cc50b96a24df43747bd6
#
_entry.id   a5a7327ac328cc50b96a24df43747bd6
#
_cell.length_a   1.000
_cell.length_b   1.000
_cell.length_c   1.000
_cell.angle_alpha   90.00
_cell.angle_beta   90.00
_cell.angle_gamma   90.00
#
_symmetry.space_group_name_H-M   'P 1'
#
loop_
_entity.id
_entity.type
_entity.pdbx_description
1 polymer ?
#
loop_
_entity_poly.entity_id
_entity_poly.type
_entity_poly.pdbx_seq_one_letter_code
_entity_poly.pdbx_strand_id
1 'polypeptide(L)'
;MTYQETLDYLFNSLPMYHRIGKAAYKADITNTVQLMEHLGNPERKFRSIHVAGTNGKGSVSHTLASVLMQAGYKVGLYTSPHLVDFRERIRINGQKIPEQQVTDFVCQHKVFMQGLDLSFFEMTVGLAFDYFAREQVDVAVVEVGMGGRLDSTNVVMPDLCVITNIGFDHTQFLGDTLPKIAAEKAGIIKPGVPVVIGESHPETRPVFQQKAEAVGAPICFADDKYRIVEVPHEPTLDDTDLKFTVQINSQINCHGDTPQFSILNSQLTRPCDTPQEVRQPNSQFSILNSQLKCPLSGSYQLRNLATLFQALEILPQVGYNITPDNIEQGIARVVSDTGLHGRWEKMDVQPLTVCETAHNADGVGAMLEKLSQLPYRHLHLIYGCVNDKDYRHILRMLPQKRTTYYYTQPSVPRALPVVQLAEAAQELGMAGESFPTVGEAIEHVRSIADKTHDLVLVTGSIFLVADAVGYYASQRPF
;
A
#
# COMPACT_ATOMS: atom_id res chain seq x y z
N MET A 1 -8.69 16.54 -25.92
CA MET A 1 -8.51 15.08 -25.81
C MET A 1 -9.68 14.54 -24.99
N THR A 2 -10.23 13.38 -25.34
CA THR A 2 -11.13 12.62 -24.48
C THR A 2 -10.32 11.98 -23.33
N TYR A 3 -10.99 11.49 -22.30
CA TYR A 3 -10.31 10.77 -21.22
C TYR A 3 -9.59 9.51 -21.73
N GLN A 4 -10.22 8.75 -22.64
CA GLN A 4 -9.60 7.57 -23.24
C GLN A 4 -8.34 7.92 -24.04
N GLU A 5 -8.37 8.95 -24.89
CA GLU A 5 -7.18 9.45 -25.61
C GLU A 5 -6.08 9.91 -24.65
N THR A 6 -6.47 10.44 -23.48
CA THR A 6 -5.52 10.85 -22.43
C THR A 6 -4.86 9.62 -21.81
N LEU A 7 -5.63 8.59 -21.48
CA LEU A 7 -5.07 7.32 -20.98
C LEU A 7 -4.15 6.65 -22.01
N ASP A 8 -4.57 6.63 -23.29
CA ASP A 8 -3.75 6.07 -24.37
C ASP A 8 -2.41 6.81 -24.49
N TYR A 9 -2.43 8.15 -24.38
CA TYR A 9 -1.20 8.93 -24.33
C TYR A 9 -0.33 8.56 -23.13
N LEU A 10 -0.91 8.52 -21.93
CA LEU A 10 -0.18 8.23 -20.70
C LEU A 10 0.45 6.83 -20.71
N PHE A 11 -0.30 5.83 -21.18
CA PHE A 11 0.17 4.45 -21.17
C PHE A 11 1.10 4.10 -22.35
N ASN A 12 0.96 4.76 -23.49
CA ASN A 12 1.72 4.43 -24.70
C ASN A 12 2.91 5.35 -24.95
N SER A 13 2.82 6.63 -24.57
CA SER A 13 3.85 7.63 -24.88
C SER A 13 4.85 7.86 -23.76
N LEU A 14 4.52 7.57 -22.51
CA LEU A 14 5.43 7.76 -21.39
C LEU A 14 6.12 6.43 -21.00
N PRO A 15 7.43 6.46 -20.66
CA PRO A 15 8.10 5.29 -20.10
C PRO A 15 7.41 4.80 -18.84
N MET A 16 6.93 3.56 -18.84
CA MET A 16 6.20 2.98 -17.72
C MET A 16 6.90 1.68 -17.27
N TYR A 17 7.22 1.60 -15.96
CA TYR A 17 7.85 0.41 -15.39
C TYR A 17 7.05 -0.88 -15.66
N HIS A 18 5.74 -0.84 -15.53
CA HIS A 18 4.87 -1.98 -15.77
C HIS A 18 4.88 -2.49 -17.22
N ARG A 19 5.31 -1.66 -18.18
CA ARG A 19 5.37 -2.02 -19.60
C ARG A 19 6.79 -2.38 -20.08
N ILE A 20 7.79 -1.57 -19.73
CA ILE A 20 9.15 -1.72 -20.24
C ILE A 20 10.20 -2.08 -19.17
N GLY A 21 9.73 -2.34 -17.93
CA GLY A 21 10.60 -2.80 -16.84
C GLY A 21 11.72 -1.81 -16.52
N LYS A 22 12.95 -2.32 -16.44
CA LYS A 22 14.14 -1.58 -16.01
C LYS A 22 14.40 -0.31 -16.80
N ALA A 23 14.08 -0.28 -18.09
CA ALA A 23 14.32 0.88 -18.95
C ALA A 23 13.52 2.14 -18.55
N ALA A 24 12.42 1.99 -17.79
CA ALA A 24 11.63 3.13 -17.31
C ALA A 24 12.13 3.70 -15.98
N TYR A 25 13.09 3.06 -15.30
CA TYR A 25 13.61 3.54 -14.02
C TYR A 25 14.66 4.62 -14.25
N LYS A 26 14.44 5.80 -13.68
CA LYS A 26 15.41 6.90 -13.69
C LYS A 26 16.11 6.95 -12.32
N ALA A 27 17.44 7.05 -12.36
CA ALA A 27 18.28 7.02 -11.17
C ALA A 27 18.44 8.40 -10.52
N ASP A 28 17.51 9.34 -10.75
CA ASP A 28 17.46 10.65 -10.10
C ASP A 28 16.03 11.23 -10.10
N ILE A 29 15.80 12.31 -9.36
CA ILE A 29 14.51 13.00 -9.24
C ILE A 29 14.51 14.38 -9.91
N THR A 30 15.52 14.69 -10.70
CA THR A 30 15.72 16.02 -11.32
C THR A 30 14.49 16.42 -12.15
N ASN A 31 13.97 15.52 -12.96
CA ASN A 31 12.79 15.80 -13.77
C ASN A 31 11.56 16.08 -12.91
N THR A 32 11.41 15.35 -11.80
CA THR A 32 10.30 15.61 -10.87
C THR A 32 10.44 16.98 -10.22
N VAL A 33 11.65 17.39 -9.81
CA VAL A 33 11.89 18.73 -9.25
C VAL A 33 11.53 19.81 -10.26
N GLN A 34 11.97 19.67 -11.53
CA GLN A 34 11.62 20.62 -12.60
C GLN A 34 10.11 20.66 -12.88
N LEU A 35 9.44 19.51 -12.80
CA LEU A 35 7.97 19.46 -12.90
C LEU A 35 7.30 20.19 -11.75
N MET A 36 7.77 20.01 -10.50
CA MET A 36 7.23 20.75 -9.35
C MET A 36 7.42 22.25 -9.50
N GLU A 37 8.59 22.70 -9.93
CA GLU A 37 8.85 24.13 -10.22
C GLU A 37 7.90 24.68 -11.28
N HIS A 38 7.72 23.96 -12.38
CA HIS A 38 6.76 24.32 -13.44
C HIS A 38 5.33 24.43 -12.94
N LEU A 39 4.90 23.56 -12.03
CA LEU A 39 3.57 23.56 -11.41
C LEU A 39 3.44 24.56 -10.25
N GLY A 40 4.47 25.33 -9.92
CA GLY A 40 4.48 26.30 -8.83
C GLY A 40 4.60 25.65 -7.44
N ASN A 41 5.39 24.58 -7.34
CA ASN A 41 5.71 23.82 -6.14
C ASN A 41 4.46 23.39 -5.35
N PRO A 42 3.55 22.64 -5.95
CA PRO A 42 2.30 22.22 -5.31
C PRO A 42 2.52 21.40 -4.05
N GLU A 43 3.62 20.63 -3.97
CA GLU A 43 4.01 19.79 -2.82
C GLU A 43 4.23 20.58 -1.52
N ARG A 44 4.37 21.91 -1.62
CA ARG A 44 4.53 22.81 -0.47
C ARG A 44 3.22 23.44 0.01
N LYS A 45 2.09 23.18 -0.67
CA LYS A 45 0.80 23.82 -0.40
C LYS A 45 -0.13 23.03 0.50
N PHE A 46 0.27 21.84 0.90
CA PHE A 46 -0.45 20.96 1.83
C PHE A 46 0.50 20.25 2.77
N ARG A 47 -0.01 19.79 3.90
CA ARG A 47 0.73 18.93 4.82
C ARG A 47 0.82 17.51 4.26
N SER A 48 1.81 16.71 4.67
CA SER A 48 1.91 15.35 4.14
C SER A 48 2.43 14.34 5.16
N ILE A 49 2.06 13.07 4.96
CA ILE A 49 2.60 11.88 5.61
C ILE A 49 3.19 11.01 4.51
N HIS A 50 4.47 10.66 4.60
CA HIS A 50 5.17 9.93 3.53
C HIS A 50 5.43 8.48 3.94
N VAL A 51 4.91 7.52 3.18
CA VAL A 51 4.87 6.10 3.55
C VAL A 51 5.69 5.27 2.56
N ALA A 52 6.80 4.68 3.04
CA ALA A 52 7.63 3.73 2.30
C ALA A 52 7.56 2.33 2.93
N GLY A 53 8.19 1.35 2.30
CA GLY A 53 8.30 -0.03 2.76
C GLY A 53 8.35 -1.03 1.61
N THR A 54 8.57 -2.29 1.89
CA THR A 54 8.43 -3.36 0.90
C THR A 54 6.97 -3.77 0.80
N ASN A 55 6.40 -4.30 1.85
CA ASN A 55 4.99 -4.68 1.98
C ASN A 55 4.26 -3.74 2.95
N GLY A 56 2.93 -3.70 2.93
CA GLY A 56 2.12 -2.95 3.89
C GLY A 56 1.91 -1.47 3.59
N LYS A 57 2.68 -0.84 2.67
CA LYS A 57 2.54 0.59 2.33
C LYS A 57 1.09 1.00 2.07
N GLY A 58 0.43 0.34 1.13
CA GLY A 58 -0.96 0.64 0.77
C GLY A 58 -1.93 0.48 1.95
N SER A 59 -1.82 -0.62 2.73
CA SER A 59 -2.68 -0.83 3.91
C SER A 59 -2.50 0.28 4.94
N VAL A 60 -1.26 0.65 5.26
CA VAL A 60 -0.96 1.73 6.23
C VAL A 60 -1.41 3.08 5.67
N SER A 61 -1.15 3.38 4.40
CA SER A 61 -1.56 4.66 3.77
C SER A 61 -3.07 4.83 3.74
N HIS A 62 -3.81 3.79 3.33
CA HIS A 62 -5.28 3.83 3.31
C HIS A 62 -5.86 3.95 4.72
N THR A 63 -5.31 3.22 5.71
CA THR A 63 -5.84 3.29 7.07
C THR A 63 -5.53 4.64 7.73
N LEU A 64 -4.33 5.22 7.51
CA LEU A 64 -4.03 6.59 7.94
C LEU A 64 -4.97 7.61 7.31
N ALA A 65 -5.21 7.49 6.00
CA ALA A 65 -6.14 8.38 5.30
C ALA A 65 -7.57 8.27 5.86
N SER A 66 -8.06 7.04 6.11
CA SER A 66 -9.38 6.82 6.70
C SER A 66 -9.50 7.43 8.09
N VAL A 67 -8.52 7.23 8.98
CA VAL A 67 -8.50 7.84 10.33
C VAL A 67 -8.52 9.36 10.26
N LEU A 68 -7.71 9.95 9.37
CA LEU A 68 -7.68 11.41 9.18
C LEU A 68 -9.00 11.95 8.62
N MET A 69 -9.66 11.23 7.72
CA MET A 69 -11.01 11.58 7.25
C MET A 69 -12.04 11.53 8.39
N GLN A 70 -12.00 10.51 9.26
CA GLN A 70 -12.86 10.43 10.45
C GLN A 70 -12.55 11.55 11.46
N ALA A 71 -11.34 12.08 11.48
CA ALA A 71 -10.95 13.25 12.26
C ALA A 71 -11.37 14.59 11.63
N GLY A 72 -12.06 14.57 10.48
CA GLY A 72 -12.61 15.74 9.80
C GLY A 72 -11.68 16.46 8.86
N TYR A 73 -10.50 15.92 8.55
CA TYR A 73 -9.58 16.49 7.56
C TYR A 73 -10.04 16.23 6.12
N LYS A 74 -9.79 17.17 5.21
CA LYS A 74 -9.83 16.94 3.76
C LYS A 74 -8.54 16.25 3.34
N VAL A 75 -8.62 14.94 3.11
CA VAL A 75 -7.45 14.07 2.94
C VAL A 75 -7.19 13.76 1.47
N GLY A 76 -6.01 14.12 0.97
CA GLY A 76 -5.45 13.57 -0.26
C GLY A 76 -4.82 12.20 0.00
N LEU A 77 -5.00 11.25 -0.90
CA LEU A 77 -4.36 9.94 -0.85
C LEU A 77 -3.74 9.63 -2.21
N TYR A 78 -2.41 9.47 -2.23
CA TYR A 78 -1.66 9.01 -3.38
C TYR A 78 -1.12 7.60 -3.15
N THR A 79 -1.51 6.65 -4.00
CA THR A 79 -1.12 5.23 -3.89
C THR A 79 -0.75 4.63 -5.25
N SER A 80 0.06 3.55 -5.23
CA SER A 80 0.45 2.85 -6.44
C SER A 80 0.79 1.38 -6.20
N PRO A 81 0.57 0.52 -7.21
CA PRO A 81 -0.14 0.79 -8.45
C PRO A 81 -1.67 0.83 -8.26
N HIS A 82 -2.43 1.23 -9.27
CA HIS A 82 -3.87 1.01 -9.34
C HIS A 82 -4.18 -0.45 -9.69
N LEU A 83 -5.38 -0.91 -9.37
CA LEU A 83 -5.88 -2.20 -9.81
C LEU A 83 -6.60 -2.09 -11.16
N VAL A 84 -7.74 -1.46 -11.20
CA VAL A 84 -8.62 -1.42 -12.37
C VAL A 84 -8.60 -0.05 -13.06
N ASP A 85 -8.71 1.04 -12.26
CA ASP A 85 -8.89 2.40 -12.76
C ASP A 85 -7.67 3.25 -12.42
N PHE A 86 -7.06 3.89 -13.42
CA PHE A 86 -5.94 4.82 -13.23
C PHE A 86 -6.16 5.80 -12.07
N ARG A 87 -7.40 6.31 -11.94
CA ARG A 87 -7.79 7.31 -10.94
C ARG A 87 -7.74 6.81 -9.50
N GLU A 88 -7.61 5.50 -9.28
CA GLU A 88 -7.41 4.92 -7.94
C GLU A 88 -6.14 5.45 -7.27
N ARG A 89 -5.14 5.86 -8.08
CA ARG A 89 -3.88 6.43 -7.59
C ARG A 89 -4.03 7.76 -6.86
N ILE A 90 -5.10 8.49 -7.16
CA ILE A 90 -5.29 9.88 -6.70
C ILE A 90 -6.72 10.03 -6.18
N ARG A 91 -6.86 10.15 -4.88
CA ARG A 91 -8.16 10.29 -4.22
C ARG A 91 -8.17 11.48 -3.29
N ILE A 92 -9.33 12.11 -3.13
CA ILE A 92 -9.61 13.09 -2.06
C ILE A 92 -10.84 12.59 -1.32
N ASN A 93 -10.74 12.41 0.01
CA ASN A 93 -11.79 11.85 0.85
C ASN A 93 -12.42 10.59 0.23
N GLY A 94 -11.57 9.66 -0.23
CA GLY A 94 -11.96 8.41 -0.86
C GLY A 94 -12.44 8.52 -2.30
N GLN A 95 -12.79 9.70 -2.78
CA GLN A 95 -13.27 9.91 -4.15
C GLN A 95 -12.10 9.99 -5.13
N LYS A 96 -12.17 9.18 -6.18
CA LYS A 96 -11.17 9.20 -7.27
C LYS A 96 -11.15 10.56 -7.96
N ILE A 97 -9.98 11.01 -8.41
CA ILE A 97 -9.83 12.21 -9.25
C ILE A 97 -10.80 12.15 -10.44
N PRO A 98 -11.55 13.22 -10.74
CA PRO A 98 -12.43 13.26 -11.92
C PRO A 98 -11.64 13.08 -13.22
N GLU A 99 -12.23 12.39 -14.20
CA GLU A 99 -11.64 12.20 -15.55
C GLU A 99 -11.25 13.50 -16.22
N GLN A 100 -12.09 14.52 -16.07
CA GLN A 100 -11.83 15.85 -16.63
C GLN A 100 -10.55 16.46 -16.06
N GLN A 101 -10.29 16.32 -14.76
CA GLN A 101 -9.08 16.84 -14.11
C GLN A 101 -7.80 16.18 -14.65
N VAL A 102 -7.86 14.87 -14.92
CA VAL A 102 -6.75 14.14 -15.56
C VAL A 102 -6.51 14.66 -16.97
N THR A 103 -7.59 14.81 -17.74
CA THR A 103 -7.53 15.28 -19.13
C THR A 103 -7.00 16.72 -19.22
N ASP A 104 -7.52 17.61 -18.39
CA ASP A 104 -7.11 19.02 -18.35
C ASP A 104 -5.64 19.17 -18.01
N PHE A 105 -5.16 18.46 -16.97
CA PHE A 105 -3.76 18.47 -16.58
C PHE A 105 -2.84 18.04 -17.74
N VAL A 106 -3.17 16.92 -18.37
CA VAL A 106 -2.36 16.41 -19.49
C VAL A 106 -2.40 17.39 -20.65
N CYS A 107 -3.56 17.91 -21.04
CA CYS A 107 -3.68 18.90 -22.13
C CYS A 107 -2.85 20.16 -21.85
N GLN A 108 -2.90 20.66 -20.62
CA GLN A 108 -2.22 21.89 -20.22
C GLN A 108 -0.69 21.73 -20.18
N HIS A 109 -0.19 20.57 -19.71
CA HIS A 109 1.23 20.40 -19.42
C HIS A 109 1.96 19.48 -20.40
N LYS A 110 1.27 18.88 -21.39
CA LYS A 110 1.79 17.88 -22.33
C LYS A 110 3.10 18.33 -23.00
N VAL A 111 3.16 19.58 -23.51
CA VAL A 111 4.35 20.08 -24.21
C VAL A 111 5.56 20.15 -23.27
N PHE A 112 5.36 20.64 -22.05
CA PHE A 112 6.41 20.70 -21.05
C PHE A 112 6.89 19.30 -20.65
N MET A 113 5.95 18.38 -20.40
CA MET A 113 6.25 17.00 -20.03
C MET A 113 7.04 16.25 -21.12
N GLN A 114 6.72 16.49 -22.38
CA GLN A 114 7.46 15.92 -23.51
C GLN A 114 8.90 16.46 -23.59
N GLY A 115 9.08 17.75 -23.29
CA GLY A 115 10.41 18.38 -23.26
C GLY A 115 11.36 17.83 -22.19
N LEU A 116 10.80 17.30 -21.09
CA LEU A 116 11.56 16.69 -20.00
C LEU A 116 11.71 15.16 -20.12
N ASP A 117 11.09 14.53 -21.11
CA ASP A 117 11.04 13.07 -21.22
C ASP A 117 10.58 12.41 -19.89
N LEU A 118 9.49 12.91 -19.33
CA LEU A 118 8.95 12.41 -18.04
C LEU A 118 8.52 10.95 -18.16
N SER A 119 8.76 10.17 -17.11
CA SER A 119 8.15 8.87 -16.94
C SER A 119 6.67 8.99 -16.55
N PHE A 120 5.91 7.92 -16.77
CA PHE A 120 4.53 7.82 -16.30
C PHE A 120 4.40 8.10 -14.80
N PHE A 121 5.34 7.62 -13.98
CA PHE A 121 5.28 7.81 -12.53
C PHE A 121 5.54 9.26 -12.13
N GLU A 122 6.56 9.91 -12.70
CA GLU A 122 6.85 11.35 -12.47
C GLU A 122 5.64 12.22 -12.81
N MET A 123 5.02 11.96 -13.97
CA MET A 123 3.80 12.68 -14.39
C MET A 123 2.65 12.44 -13.42
N THR A 124 2.45 11.19 -12.97
CA THR A 124 1.34 10.86 -12.05
C THR A 124 1.51 11.55 -10.69
N VAL A 125 2.75 11.65 -10.18
CA VAL A 125 3.06 12.41 -8.95
C VAL A 125 2.76 13.89 -9.16
N GLY A 126 3.16 14.47 -10.30
CA GLY A 126 2.86 15.87 -10.62
C GLY A 126 1.36 16.15 -10.65
N LEU A 127 0.59 15.31 -11.34
CA LEU A 127 -0.86 15.40 -11.39
C LEU A 127 -1.49 15.32 -9.99
N ALA A 128 -1.03 14.39 -9.16
CA ALA A 128 -1.57 14.21 -7.81
C ALA A 128 -1.33 15.45 -6.94
N PHE A 129 -0.11 15.98 -6.94
CA PHE A 129 0.23 17.09 -6.08
C PHE A 129 -0.39 18.41 -6.56
N ASP A 130 -0.48 18.63 -7.88
CA ASP A 130 -1.22 19.75 -8.44
C ASP A 130 -2.70 19.69 -8.09
N TYR A 131 -3.33 18.52 -8.21
CA TYR A 131 -4.73 18.33 -7.85
C TYR A 131 -4.96 18.55 -6.34
N PHE A 132 -4.12 17.99 -5.46
CA PHE A 132 -4.24 18.20 -4.01
C PHE A 132 -4.08 19.68 -3.63
N ALA A 133 -3.15 20.38 -4.24
CA ALA A 133 -2.92 21.81 -3.99
C ALA A 133 -4.10 22.68 -4.46
N ARG A 134 -4.65 22.42 -5.65
CA ARG A 134 -5.82 23.13 -6.19
C ARG A 134 -7.08 22.89 -5.36
N GLU A 135 -7.26 21.67 -4.90
CA GLU A 135 -8.38 21.26 -4.05
C GLU A 135 -8.18 21.63 -2.57
N GLN A 136 -7.04 22.22 -2.21
CA GLN A 136 -6.72 22.66 -0.86
C GLN A 136 -6.94 21.55 0.19
N VAL A 137 -6.32 20.38 -0.04
CA VAL A 137 -6.38 19.31 0.97
C VAL A 137 -5.61 19.76 2.24
N ASP A 138 -6.13 19.39 3.42
CA ASP A 138 -5.47 19.68 4.69
C ASP A 138 -4.19 18.88 4.84
N VAL A 139 -4.24 17.60 4.42
CA VAL A 139 -3.13 16.66 4.48
C VAL A 139 -3.20 15.66 3.33
N ALA A 140 -2.04 15.28 2.80
CA ALA A 140 -1.92 14.17 1.85
C ALA A 140 -1.14 13.01 2.47
N VAL A 141 -1.71 11.79 2.41
CA VAL A 141 -0.97 10.56 2.65
C VAL A 141 -0.39 10.09 1.32
N VAL A 142 0.94 10.04 1.25
CA VAL A 142 1.69 9.81 0.02
C VAL A 142 2.47 8.51 0.12
N GLU A 143 2.07 7.51 -0.67
CA GLU A 143 2.77 6.23 -0.79
C GLU A 143 3.93 6.33 -1.78
N VAL A 144 5.12 5.88 -1.36
CA VAL A 144 6.30 5.72 -2.22
C VAL A 144 6.04 4.62 -3.26
N GLY A 145 6.37 4.89 -4.50
CA GLY A 145 6.25 3.89 -5.57
C GLY A 145 7.28 2.78 -5.44
N MET A 146 8.57 3.12 -5.41
CA MET A 146 9.66 2.16 -5.30
C MET A 146 10.88 2.76 -4.59
N GLY A 147 11.47 2.00 -3.66
CA GLY A 147 12.64 2.47 -2.91
C GLY A 147 12.27 3.57 -1.92
N GLY A 148 12.69 4.78 -2.18
CA GLY A 148 12.40 5.98 -1.39
C GLY A 148 13.31 7.14 -1.77
N ARG A 149 14.63 6.99 -1.68
CA ARG A 149 15.62 8.05 -1.91
C ARG A 149 15.46 8.75 -3.26
N LEU A 150 15.24 7.98 -4.32
CA LEU A 150 15.09 8.46 -5.70
C LEU A 150 13.66 8.31 -6.23
N ASP A 151 12.69 8.12 -5.33
CA ASP A 151 11.29 8.08 -5.73
C ASP A 151 10.77 9.48 -6.01
N SER A 152 9.95 9.65 -7.04
CA SER A 152 9.40 10.95 -7.42
C SER A 152 8.56 11.59 -6.31
N THR A 153 7.99 10.80 -5.40
CA THR A 153 7.26 11.33 -4.24
C THR A 153 8.16 11.99 -3.21
N ASN A 154 9.48 11.74 -3.27
CA ASN A 154 10.43 12.22 -2.26
C ASN A 154 10.76 13.73 -2.35
N VAL A 155 10.04 14.46 -3.18
CA VAL A 155 10.08 15.94 -3.23
C VAL A 155 9.29 16.58 -2.07
N VAL A 156 8.43 15.84 -1.38
CA VAL A 156 7.66 16.34 -0.22
C VAL A 156 8.54 16.57 1.00
N MET A 157 8.14 17.52 1.85
CA MET A 157 8.63 17.71 3.21
C MET A 157 7.50 17.32 4.17
N PRO A 158 7.44 16.06 4.61
CA PRO A 158 6.30 15.56 5.37
C PRO A 158 6.35 15.95 6.86
N ASP A 159 5.21 15.84 7.54
CA ASP A 159 5.15 15.99 9.01
C ASP A 159 5.54 14.69 9.72
N LEU A 160 5.42 13.54 9.01
CA LEU A 160 5.78 12.22 9.51
C LEU A 160 6.25 11.34 8.35
N CYS A 161 7.35 10.63 8.54
CA CYS A 161 7.81 9.55 7.69
C CYS A 161 7.43 8.19 8.30
N VAL A 162 6.97 7.26 7.48
CA VAL A 162 6.65 5.89 7.89
C VAL A 162 7.35 4.91 6.96
N ILE A 163 8.06 3.92 7.52
CA ILE A 163 8.67 2.82 6.77
C ILE A 163 8.10 1.51 7.34
N THR A 164 7.24 0.83 6.58
CA THR A 164 6.45 -0.30 7.10
C THR A 164 7.29 -1.52 7.42
N ASN A 165 8.05 -2.00 6.44
CA ASN A 165 8.99 -3.11 6.62
C ASN A 165 10.04 -3.14 5.51
N ILE A 166 11.03 -4.02 5.67
CA ILE A 166 12.06 -4.32 4.68
C ILE A 166 12.01 -5.81 4.33
N GLY A 167 11.91 -6.10 3.05
CA GLY A 167 11.98 -7.45 2.49
C GLY A 167 12.60 -7.41 1.10
N PHE A 168 12.88 -8.57 0.54
CA PHE A 168 13.46 -8.70 -0.80
C PHE A 168 12.38 -8.47 -1.86
N ASP A 169 12.42 -7.32 -2.49
CA ASP A 169 11.68 -6.98 -3.71
C ASP A 169 12.47 -5.95 -4.52
N HIS A 170 12.27 -5.94 -5.83
CA HIS A 170 12.99 -5.03 -6.74
C HIS A 170 14.51 -5.04 -6.56
N THR A 171 15.11 -6.18 -6.24
CA THR A 171 16.53 -6.32 -5.88
C THR A 171 17.48 -5.82 -6.95
N GLN A 172 17.07 -5.86 -8.22
CA GLN A 172 17.81 -5.32 -9.36
C GLN A 172 18.00 -3.79 -9.32
N PHE A 173 17.25 -3.06 -8.47
CA PHE A 173 17.31 -1.60 -8.33
C PHE A 173 17.73 -1.18 -6.93
N LEU A 174 17.19 -1.85 -5.92
CA LEU A 174 17.35 -1.45 -4.52
C LEU A 174 18.52 -2.15 -3.84
N GLY A 175 19.16 -3.11 -4.55
CA GLY A 175 20.23 -3.92 -4.01
C GLY A 175 19.79 -5.31 -3.56
N ASP A 176 20.76 -6.16 -3.34
CA ASP A 176 20.65 -7.61 -3.11
C ASP A 176 20.78 -8.01 -1.62
N THR A 177 20.75 -7.02 -0.72
CA THR A 177 20.79 -7.22 0.74
C THR A 177 19.77 -6.33 1.46
N LEU A 178 19.27 -6.80 2.61
CA LEU A 178 18.32 -6.02 3.42
C LEU A 178 18.88 -4.64 3.82
N PRO A 179 20.16 -4.46 4.21
CA PRO A 179 20.72 -3.14 4.49
C PRO A 179 20.71 -2.19 3.29
N LYS A 180 20.98 -2.67 2.07
CA LYS A 180 20.92 -1.84 0.86
C LYS A 180 19.51 -1.37 0.58
N ILE A 181 18.53 -2.27 0.65
CA ILE A 181 17.11 -1.96 0.48
C ILE A 181 16.65 -0.96 1.56
N ALA A 182 17.08 -1.17 2.81
CA ALA A 182 16.78 -0.26 3.91
C ALA A 182 17.37 1.15 3.67
N ALA A 183 18.60 1.26 3.15
CA ALA A 183 19.22 2.53 2.84
C ALA A 183 18.46 3.32 1.76
N GLU A 184 17.95 2.66 0.72
CA GLU A 184 17.12 3.31 -0.29
C GLU A 184 15.80 3.82 0.32
N LYS A 185 15.14 3.02 1.18
CA LYS A 185 13.89 3.44 1.85
C LYS A 185 14.13 4.51 2.90
N ALA A 186 15.25 4.45 3.64
CA ALA A 186 15.65 5.48 4.58
C ALA A 186 15.89 6.86 3.93
N GLY A 187 15.99 6.92 2.60
CA GLY A 187 16.05 8.17 1.84
C GLY A 187 14.85 9.09 1.99
N ILE A 188 13.71 8.61 2.49
CA ILE A 188 12.55 9.45 2.80
C ILE A 188 12.69 10.19 4.14
N ILE A 189 13.60 9.78 5.01
CA ILE A 189 13.82 10.41 6.34
C ILE A 189 14.41 11.81 6.13
N LYS A 190 13.68 12.83 6.58
CA LYS A 190 13.99 14.25 6.38
C LYS A 190 14.54 14.88 7.66
N PRO A 191 15.32 15.97 7.54
CA PRO A 191 15.88 16.68 8.68
C PRO A 191 14.81 17.11 9.69
N GLY A 192 14.94 16.66 10.94
CA GLY A 192 14.05 17.02 12.04
C GLY A 192 12.64 16.41 11.98
N VAL A 193 12.30 15.66 10.93
CA VAL A 193 10.98 15.05 10.77
C VAL A 193 10.94 13.69 11.46
N PRO A 194 9.96 13.41 12.33
CA PRO A 194 9.84 12.11 12.99
C PRO A 194 9.64 10.97 11.97
N VAL A 195 10.24 9.82 12.29
CA VAL A 195 10.10 8.61 11.49
C VAL A 195 9.67 7.41 12.32
N VAL A 196 8.69 6.67 11.80
CA VAL A 196 8.23 5.37 12.32
C VAL A 196 8.79 4.26 11.45
N ILE A 197 9.47 3.31 12.07
CA ILE A 197 9.85 2.02 11.47
C ILE A 197 8.88 0.97 11.98
N GLY A 198 8.13 0.31 11.09
CA GLY A 198 7.09 -0.63 11.46
C GLY A 198 7.63 -1.95 12.00
N GLU A 199 8.51 -2.57 11.22
CA GLU A 199 9.19 -3.81 11.61
C GLU A 199 10.69 -3.59 11.66
N SER A 200 11.32 -3.93 12.79
CA SER A 200 12.76 -3.88 12.95
C SER A 200 13.40 -5.24 12.64
N HIS A 201 14.56 -5.21 12.00
CA HIS A 201 15.38 -6.38 11.76
C HIS A 201 16.83 -6.05 12.17
N PRO A 202 17.59 -6.99 12.76
CA PRO A 202 18.94 -6.73 13.22
C PRO A 202 19.86 -6.12 12.17
N GLU A 203 19.70 -6.49 10.90
CA GLU A 203 20.50 -5.96 9.79
C GLU A 203 20.07 -4.57 9.31
N THR A 204 18.77 -4.22 9.44
CA THR A 204 18.24 -2.96 8.91
C THR A 204 18.14 -1.85 9.96
N ARG A 205 17.96 -2.22 11.22
CA ARG A 205 17.83 -1.27 12.34
C ARG A 205 18.98 -0.27 12.43
N PRO A 206 20.28 -0.69 12.34
CA PRO A 206 21.40 0.25 12.36
C PRO A 206 21.38 1.26 11.21
N VAL A 207 20.90 0.85 10.01
CA VAL A 207 20.79 1.73 8.84
C VAL A 207 19.82 2.88 9.11
N PHE A 208 18.65 2.57 9.69
CA PHE A 208 17.67 3.60 10.03
C PHE A 208 18.13 4.51 11.15
N GLN A 209 18.75 3.95 12.20
CA GLN A 209 19.29 4.73 13.31
C GLN A 209 20.38 5.70 12.84
N GLN A 210 21.33 5.22 12.04
CA GLN A 210 22.39 6.06 11.47
C GLN A 210 21.83 7.18 10.59
N LYS A 211 20.82 6.86 9.75
CA LYS A 211 20.22 7.87 8.89
C LYS A 211 19.44 8.91 9.70
N ALA A 212 18.67 8.49 10.70
CA ALA A 212 17.91 9.39 11.56
C ALA A 212 18.83 10.32 12.36
N GLU A 213 19.90 9.78 12.95
CA GLU A 213 20.93 10.55 13.65
C GLU A 213 21.59 11.59 12.74
N ALA A 214 21.99 11.17 11.53
CA ALA A 214 22.67 12.05 10.57
C ALA A 214 21.82 13.27 10.15
N VAL A 215 20.49 13.18 10.23
CA VAL A 215 19.58 14.27 9.86
C VAL A 215 18.81 14.85 11.06
N GLY A 216 19.14 14.41 12.29
CA GLY A 216 18.48 14.87 13.51
C GLY A 216 16.98 14.50 13.57
N ALA A 217 16.56 13.40 12.93
CA ALA A 217 15.18 12.95 12.90
C ALA A 217 14.87 12.07 14.12
N PRO A 218 13.82 12.38 14.90
CA PRO A 218 13.33 11.46 15.92
C PRO A 218 12.88 10.14 15.30
N ILE A 219 13.31 9.00 15.84
CA ILE A 219 13.00 7.66 15.32
C ILE A 219 12.30 6.81 16.36
N CYS A 220 11.23 6.12 15.94
CA CYS A 220 10.50 5.13 16.73
C CYS A 220 10.40 3.82 15.98
N PHE A 221 10.50 2.71 16.72
CA PHE A 221 10.27 1.36 16.20
C PHE A 221 8.96 0.84 16.77
N ALA A 222 7.99 0.60 15.87
CA ALA A 222 6.64 0.26 16.28
C ALA A 222 6.54 -1.10 16.99
N ASP A 223 7.32 -2.09 16.54
CA ASP A 223 7.38 -3.42 17.11
C ASP A 223 8.09 -3.49 18.47
N ASP A 224 8.90 -2.49 18.83
CA ASP A 224 9.42 -2.35 20.20
C ASP A 224 8.26 -2.05 21.16
N LYS A 225 7.29 -1.22 20.75
CA LYS A 225 6.27 -0.67 21.63
C LYS A 225 4.93 -1.35 21.55
N TYR A 226 4.43 -1.60 20.34
CA TYR A 226 3.08 -2.10 20.12
C TYR A 226 3.09 -3.58 19.78
N ARG A 227 2.24 -4.33 20.48
CA ARG A 227 1.87 -5.71 20.16
C ARG A 227 0.39 -5.75 19.82
N ILE A 228 0.07 -6.11 18.61
CA ILE A 228 -1.31 -6.33 18.18
C ILE A 228 -1.60 -7.82 18.31
N VAL A 229 -2.66 -8.14 19.04
CA VAL A 229 -3.04 -9.53 19.34
C VAL A 229 -4.41 -9.78 18.75
N GLU A 230 -4.48 -10.77 17.86
CA GLU A 230 -5.75 -11.23 17.33
C GLU A 230 -6.61 -11.84 18.45
N VAL A 231 -7.88 -11.47 18.49
CA VAL A 231 -8.82 -12.04 19.47
C VAL A 231 -9.16 -13.46 19.02
N PRO A 232 -8.90 -14.48 19.85
CA PRO A 232 -9.23 -15.85 19.51
C PRO A 232 -10.73 -16.01 19.22
N HIS A 233 -11.06 -16.63 18.10
CA HIS A 233 -12.41 -17.01 17.73
C HIS A 233 -12.37 -18.31 16.93
N GLU A 234 -13.48 -19.02 16.85
CA GLU A 234 -13.58 -20.16 15.96
C GLU A 234 -13.60 -19.65 14.51
N PRO A 235 -12.62 -20.02 13.67
CA PRO A 235 -12.56 -19.52 12.30
C PRO A 235 -13.75 -20.09 11.51
N THR A 236 -14.49 -19.21 10.86
CA THR A 236 -15.47 -19.59 9.84
C THR A 236 -14.89 -19.30 8.47
N LEU A 237 -15.39 -20.00 7.45
CA LEU A 237 -14.91 -19.79 6.08
C LEU A 237 -15.13 -18.35 5.63
N ASP A 238 -16.23 -17.72 6.09
CA ASP A 238 -16.66 -16.36 5.71
C ASP A 238 -16.13 -15.25 6.67
N ASP A 239 -15.24 -15.58 7.60
CA ASP A 239 -14.68 -14.58 8.54
C ASP A 239 -13.55 -13.79 7.88
N THR A 240 -13.91 -12.62 7.38
CA THR A 240 -12.99 -11.72 6.66
C THR A 240 -12.51 -10.55 7.49
N ASP A 241 -13.12 -10.30 8.68
CA ASP A 241 -12.73 -9.20 9.56
C ASP A 241 -11.69 -9.66 10.58
N LEU A 242 -10.62 -8.90 10.72
CA LEU A 242 -9.65 -9.08 11.79
C LEU A 242 -10.18 -8.44 13.08
N LYS A 243 -10.39 -9.23 14.13
CA LYS A 243 -10.69 -8.75 15.48
C LYS A 243 -9.42 -8.78 16.31
N PHE A 244 -9.06 -7.67 16.92
CA PHE A 244 -7.78 -7.57 17.61
C PHE A 244 -7.84 -6.64 18.84
N THR A 245 -6.83 -6.78 19.70
CA THR A 245 -6.55 -5.85 20.80
C THR A 245 -5.16 -5.25 20.64
N VAL A 246 -5.00 -4.02 21.14
CA VAL A 246 -3.71 -3.31 21.12
C VAL A 246 -3.10 -3.38 22.51
N GLN A 247 -1.89 -3.89 22.61
CA GLN A 247 -1.13 -4.00 23.86
C GLN A 247 0.18 -3.21 23.74
N ILE A 248 0.63 -2.66 24.84
CA ILE A 248 1.98 -2.08 24.96
C ILE A 248 2.89 -3.14 25.55
N ASN A 249 4.08 -3.32 24.96
CA ASN A 249 5.11 -4.22 25.47
C ASN A 249 5.59 -3.73 26.86
N SER A 250 5.20 -4.44 27.91
CA SER A 250 5.53 -4.10 29.31
C SER A 250 7.02 -4.27 29.68
N GLN A 251 7.84 -4.83 28.78
CA GLN A 251 9.28 -5.02 29.00
C GLN A 251 10.13 -3.79 28.68
N ILE A 252 9.55 -2.75 28.08
CA ILE A 252 10.24 -1.50 27.87
C ILE A 252 10.03 -0.64 29.12
N ASN A 253 10.90 -0.82 30.11
CA ASN A 253 11.12 0.20 31.13
C ASN A 253 11.48 1.47 30.38
N CYS A 254 10.63 2.48 30.45
CA CYS A 254 10.90 3.84 30.01
C CYS A 254 11.99 4.43 30.91
N HIS A 255 13.19 3.87 30.87
CA HIS A 255 14.41 4.47 31.39
C HIS A 255 15.13 5.18 30.24
N GLY A 256 14.84 6.41 30.10
CA GLY A 256 15.41 7.32 29.13
C GLY A 256 14.30 7.95 28.32
N ASP A 257 14.03 9.18 28.66
CA ASP A 257 13.34 10.24 27.95
C ASP A 257 12.59 9.77 26.69
N THR A 258 11.27 9.66 26.79
CA THR A 258 10.42 9.87 25.61
C THR A 258 10.99 11.10 24.94
N PRO A 259 11.47 11.07 23.69
CA PRO A 259 11.98 12.26 23.06
C PRO A 259 10.88 13.31 23.20
N GLN A 260 11.07 14.30 24.10
CA GLN A 260 10.21 15.46 24.10
C GLN A 260 10.52 16.13 22.78
N PHE A 261 9.62 15.98 21.83
CA PHE A 261 9.68 16.74 20.58
C PHE A 261 9.51 18.21 20.95
N SER A 262 10.62 18.85 21.36
CA SER A 262 10.66 20.30 21.43
C SER A 262 10.56 20.80 20.00
N ILE A 263 9.34 21.18 19.64
CA ILE A 263 9.06 21.84 18.37
C ILE A 263 9.90 23.10 18.36
N LEU A 264 11.01 23.09 17.64
CA LEU A 264 11.70 24.30 17.18
C LEU A 264 10.77 24.98 16.15
N ASN A 265 9.65 25.51 16.63
CA ASN A 265 8.79 26.42 15.90
C ASN A 265 9.42 27.80 15.83
N SER A 266 10.41 27.93 14.96
CA SER A 266 10.79 29.26 14.48
C SER A 266 11.18 29.13 13.01
N GLN A 267 10.22 29.43 12.14
CA GLN A 267 10.36 29.86 10.74
C GLN A 267 9.53 29.13 9.67
N LEU A 268 8.32 28.62 9.99
CA LEU A 268 7.34 28.28 8.95
C LEU A 268 5.95 28.74 9.42
N THR A 269 5.69 30.03 9.39
CA THR A 269 4.32 30.56 9.42
C THR A 269 3.69 30.27 8.06
N ARG A 270 2.85 29.23 7.99
CA ARG A 270 1.90 29.03 6.89
C ARG A 270 0.59 29.75 7.23
N PRO A 271 -0.17 30.26 6.26
CA PRO A 271 -1.35 31.14 6.50
C PRO A 271 -2.61 30.41 6.99
N CYS A 272 -2.51 29.43 7.88
CA CYS A 272 -3.68 28.71 8.40
C CYS A 272 -3.62 28.41 9.89
N ASP A 273 -2.88 29.22 10.68
CA ASP A 273 -2.78 29.01 12.12
C ASP A 273 -3.81 29.88 12.87
N THR A 274 -4.99 29.33 13.12
CA THR A 274 -5.79 29.74 14.29
C THR A 274 -5.26 28.95 15.49
N PRO A 275 -4.89 29.61 16.61
CA PRO A 275 -4.39 28.91 17.79
C PRO A 275 -5.54 28.09 18.42
N GLN A 276 -5.49 26.75 18.29
CA GLN A 276 -6.30 25.87 19.10
C GLN A 276 -5.54 25.50 20.38
N GLU A 277 -6.22 25.57 21.51
CA GLU A 277 -5.69 25.21 22.82
C GLU A 277 -5.10 23.79 22.80
N VAL A 278 -3.83 23.67 23.16
CA VAL A 278 -3.13 22.40 23.34
C VAL A 278 -3.76 21.62 24.47
N ARG A 279 -4.58 20.63 24.16
CA ARG A 279 -5.14 19.68 25.13
C ARG A 279 -4.09 18.64 25.53
N GLN A 280 -4.10 18.27 26.80
CA GLN A 280 -3.11 17.37 27.41
C GLN A 280 -3.07 15.97 26.76
N PRO A 281 -1.87 15.33 26.67
CA PRO A 281 -1.63 14.11 25.86
C PRO A 281 -2.26 12.80 26.38
N ASN A 282 -2.97 12.77 27.48
CA ASN A 282 -3.33 11.52 28.18
C ASN A 282 -4.63 10.84 27.78
N SER A 283 -5.44 11.38 26.86
CA SER A 283 -6.75 10.78 26.50
C SER A 283 -6.73 9.79 25.33
N GLN A 284 -5.64 9.70 24.58
CA GLN A 284 -5.58 8.85 23.37
C GLN A 284 -5.40 7.35 23.65
N PHE A 285 -4.97 6.98 24.86
CA PHE A 285 -4.68 5.57 25.20
C PHE A 285 -5.89 4.78 25.73
N SER A 286 -7.10 5.32 25.71
CA SER A 286 -8.32 4.58 26.07
C SER A 286 -8.63 3.40 25.14
N ILE A 287 -8.03 3.37 23.94
CA ILE A 287 -8.12 2.25 22.97
C ILE A 287 -7.31 1.02 23.40
N LEU A 288 -6.34 1.18 24.28
CA LEU A 288 -5.51 0.05 24.74
C LEU A 288 -6.40 -1.00 25.43
N ASN A 289 -6.21 -2.26 25.03
CA ASN A 289 -6.99 -3.43 25.46
C ASN A 289 -8.48 -3.43 25.05
N SER A 290 -8.96 -2.43 24.30
CA SER A 290 -10.28 -2.50 23.67
C SER A 290 -10.23 -3.46 22.46
N GLN A 291 -11.35 -4.15 22.22
CA GLN A 291 -11.47 -4.99 21.02
C GLN A 291 -11.84 -4.12 19.83
N LEU A 292 -10.99 -4.14 18.82
CA LEU A 292 -11.18 -3.40 17.58
C LEU A 292 -11.44 -4.37 16.41
N LYS A 293 -12.01 -3.84 15.32
CA LYS A 293 -12.24 -4.58 14.08
C LYS A 293 -11.57 -3.86 12.92
N CYS A 294 -10.97 -4.66 12.02
CA CYS A 294 -10.40 -4.19 10.77
C CYS A 294 -10.89 -5.09 9.62
N PRO A 295 -11.43 -4.55 8.54
CA PRO A 295 -11.87 -5.34 7.39
C PRO A 295 -10.69 -5.88 6.56
N LEU A 296 -9.46 -5.46 6.88
CA LEU A 296 -8.25 -6.02 6.28
C LEU A 296 -7.79 -7.19 7.15
N SER A 297 -7.90 -8.42 6.63
CA SER A 297 -7.54 -9.62 7.36
C SER A 297 -6.18 -10.19 6.90
N GLY A 298 -5.62 -11.07 7.74
CA GLY A 298 -4.32 -11.69 7.54
C GLY A 298 -3.32 -11.27 8.61
N SER A 299 -2.47 -12.22 9.06
CA SER A 299 -1.52 -12.00 10.17
C SER A 299 -0.55 -10.83 9.91
N TYR A 300 -0.22 -10.54 8.64
CA TYR A 300 0.60 -9.40 8.26
C TYR A 300 -0.06 -8.05 8.57
N GLN A 301 -1.39 -7.99 8.67
CA GLN A 301 -2.08 -6.76 9.06
C GLN A 301 -1.85 -6.40 10.53
N LEU A 302 -1.57 -7.39 11.40
CA LEU A 302 -1.20 -7.11 12.79
C LEU A 302 0.07 -6.24 12.86
N ARG A 303 1.03 -6.48 11.98
CA ARG A 303 2.26 -5.68 11.87
C ARG A 303 2.00 -4.29 11.28
N ASN A 304 1.16 -4.22 10.24
CA ASN A 304 0.73 -2.94 9.68
C ASN A 304 -0.03 -2.09 10.72
N LEU A 305 -0.87 -2.71 11.55
CA LEU A 305 -1.58 -2.04 12.64
C LEU A 305 -0.62 -1.54 13.72
N ALA A 306 0.42 -2.29 14.11
CA ALA A 306 1.44 -1.80 15.04
C ALA A 306 2.11 -0.52 14.49
N THR A 307 2.48 -0.53 13.21
CA THR A 307 3.02 0.64 12.50
C THR A 307 2.03 1.82 12.53
N LEU A 308 0.76 1.54 12.26
CA LEU A 308 -0.32 2.53 12.30
C LEU A 308 -0.45 3.17 13.69
N PHE A 309 -0.53 2.36 14.76
CA PHE A 309 -0.68 2.88 16.12
C PHE A 309 0.50 3.73 16.55
N GLN A 310 1.73 3.36 16.17
CA GLN A 310 2.90 4.19 16.42
C GLN A 310 2.82 5.52 15.65
N ALA A 311 2.37 5.50 14.40
CA ALA A 311 2.17 6.73 13.64
C ALA A 311 1.07 7.62 14.25
N LEU A 312 -0.06 7.05 14.64
CA LEU A 312 -1.17 7.76 15.28
C LEU A 312 -0.79 8.38 16.64
N GLU A 313 0.17 7.81 17.34
CA GLU A 313 0.71 8.41 18.58
C GLU A 313 1.54 9.67 18.32
N ILE A 314 2.24 9.73 17.18
CA ILE A 314 3.11 10.85 16.83
C ILE A 314 2.29 12.01 16.21
N LEU A 315 1.27 11.71 15.42
CA LEU A 315 0.53 12.73 14.67
C LEU A 315 0.01 13.89 15.55
N PRO A 316 -0.53 13.69 16.76
CA PRO A 316 -0.91 14.80 17.63
C PRO A 316 0.27 15.67 18.09
N GLN A 317 1.45 15.09 18.23
CA GLN A 317 2.64 15.82 18.62
C GLN A 317 3.13 16.77 17.52
N VAL A 318 2.75 16.48 16.28
CA VAL A 318 3.02 17.33 15.12
C VAL A 318 1.78 18.12 14.66
N GLY A 319 0.76 18.26 15.55
CA GLY A 319 -0.36 19.19 15.38
C GLY A 319 -1.62 18.62 14.71
N TYR A 320 -1.81 17.30 14.71
CA TYR A 320 -3.09 16.70 14.27
C TYR A 320 -4.03 16.46 15.47
N ASN A 321 -5.31 16.71 15.28
CA ASN A 321 -6.33 16.41 16.29
C ASN A 321 -7.02 15.09 15.92
N ILE A 322 -6.68 14.02 16.61
CA ILE A 322 -7.21 12.67 16.36
C ILE A 322 -7.69 12.11 17.70
N THR A 323 -8.96 11.68 17.76
CA THR A 323 -9.55 11.06 18.95
C THR A 323 -9.53 9.52 18.86
N PRO A 324 -9.69 8.80 19.98
CA PRO A 324 -9.88 7.35 19.97
C PRO A 324 -10.99 6.88 19.05
N ASP A 325 -12.13 7.58 19.03
CA ASP A 325 -13.26 7.25 18.16
C ASP A 325 -12.91 7.39 16.67
N ASN A 326 -12.10 8.41 16.31
CA ASN A 326 -11.61 8.57 14.93
C ASN A 326 -10.73 7.38 14.51
N ILE A 327 -9.90 6.88 15.43
CA ILE A 327 -9.03 5.73 15.19
C ILE A 327 -9.87 4.47 14.98
N GLU A 328 -10.80 4.18 15.89
CA GLU A 328 -11.70 3.02 15.81
C GLU A 328 -12.50 3.03 14.51
N GLN A 329 -13.19 4.14 14.22
CA GLN A 329 -14.00 4.28 13.02
C GLN A 329 -13.17 4.24 11.75
N GLY A 330 -12.00 4.90 11.72
CA GLY A 330 -11.13 4.91 10.56
C GLY A 330 -10.56 3.52 10.23
N ILE A 331 -10.18 2.73 11.24
CA ILE A 331 -9.75 1.35 11.03
C ILE A 331 -10.92 0.49 10.52
N ALA A 332 -12.09 0.58 11.15
CA ALA A 332 -13.25 -0.22 10.77
C ALA A 332 -13.78 0.09 9.37
N ARG A 333 -13.59 1.32 8.89
CA ARG A 333 -14.13 1.82 7.63
C ARG A 333 -13.10 1.97 6.52
N VAL A 334 -11.86 1.50 6.71
CA VAL A 334 -10.77 1.73 5.75
C VAL A 334 -11.13 1.34 4.31
N VAL A 335 -11.81 0.22 4.09
CA VAL A 335 -12.22 -0.24 2.76
C VAL A 335 -13.32 0.66 2.18
N SER A 336 -14.39 0.94 2.94
CA SER A 336 -15.49 1.78 2.48
C SER A 336 -15.10 3.24 2.27
N ASP A 337 -14.23 3.77 3.12
CA ASP A 337 -13.80 5.17 3.05
C ASP A 337 -12.79 5.42 1.95
N THR A 338 -11.94 4.43 1.64
CA THR A 338 -10.80 4.64 0.73
C THR A 338 -10.83 3.81 -0.53
N GLY A 339 -11.71 2.80 -0.63
CA GLY A 339 -11.77 1.90 -1.76
C GLY A 339 -10.49 1.08 -1.94
N LEU A 340 -9.89 0.60 -0.85
CA LEU A 340 -8.76 -0.32 -0.90
C LEU A 340 -9.23 -1.70 -1.36
N HIS A 341 -8.59 -2.24 -2.38
CA HIS A 341 -8.88 -3.56 -2.96
C HIS A 341 -7.68 -4.52 -2.87
N GLY A 342 -7.94 -5.83 -3.04
CA GLY A 342 -6.93 -6.87 -3.22
C GLY A 342 -6.16 -7.26 -1.95
N ARG A 343 -6.73 -7.10 -0.77
CA ARG A 343 -6.15 -7.50 0.51
C ARG A 343 -7.06 -8.48 1.21
N TRP A 344 -6.94 -9.76 0.88
CA TRP A 344 -7.86 -10.83 1.31
C TRP A 344 -9.31 -10.43 1.06
N GLU A 345 -9.56 -9.89 -0.12
CA GLU A 345 -10.84 -9.28 -0.48
C GLU A 345 -11.84 -10.34 -0.92
N LYS A 346 -13.00 -10.34 -0.25
CA LYS A 346 -14.11 -11.22 -0.59
C LYS A 346 -14.83 -10.72 -1.84
N MET A 347 -14.80 -11.53 -2.89
CA MET A 347 -15.42 -11.25 -4.19
C MET A 347 -16.80 -11.89 -4.33
N ASP A 348 -16.95 -13.12 -3.80
CA ASP A 348 -18.19 -13.90 -3.85
C ASP A 348 -18.34 -14.71 -2.55
N VAL A 349 -19.56 -15.12 -2.25
CA VAL A 349 -19.90 -15.88 -1.03
C VAL A 349 -20.23 -17.36 -1.31
N GLN A 350 -20.55 -17.73 -2.55
CA GLN A 350 -20.98 -19.09 -2.90
C GLN A 350 -20.52 -19.52 -4.30
N PRO A 351 -19.36 -20.19 -4.42
CA PRO A 351 -18.38 -20.51 -3.36
C PRO A 351 -17.67 -19.26 -2.86
N LEU A 352 -17.21 -19.29 -1.60
CA LEU A 352 -16.39 -18.19 -1.10
C LEU A 352 -15.18 -17.98 -2.00
N THR A 353 -15.10 -16.80 -2.60
CA THR A 353 -14.02 -16.42 -3.49
C THR A 353 -13.30 -15.21 -2.94
N VAL A 354 -11.98 -15.33 -2.77
CA VAL A 354 -11.10 -14.32 -2.21
C VAL A 354 -10.01 -13.94 -3.20
N CYS A 355 -9.69 -12.65 -3.29
CA CYS A 355 -8.56 -12.13 -4.04
C CYS A 355 -7.45 -11.63 -3.09
N GLU A 356 -6.19 -12.01 -3.38
CA GLU A 356 -5.01 -11.56 -2.61
C GLU A 356 -3.85 -11.21 -3.55
N THR A 357 -3.30 -10.00 -3.39
CA THR A 357 -2.23 -9.48 -4.26
C THR A 357 -0.81 -9.92 -3.88
N ALA A 358 -0.66 -10.92 -3.03
CA ALA A 358 0.63 -11.48 -2.66
C ALA A 358 1.40 -11.95 -3.90
N HIS A 359 2.64 -11.46 -4.06
CA HIS A 359 3.45 -11.69 -5.27
C HIS A 359 4.96 -11.80 -4.99
N ASN A 360 5.39 -11.74 -3.75
CA ASN A 360 6.75 -11.99 -3.28
C ASN A 360 6.73 -13.02 -2.14
N ALA A 361 7.88 -13.58 -1.78
CA ALA A 361 7.96 -14.68 -0.81
C ALA A 361 7.34 -14.32 0.55
N ASP A 362 7.60 -13.11 1.06
CA ASP A 362 7.07 -12.65 2.35
C ASP A 362 5.54 -12.52 2.31
N GLY A 363 5.00 -11.90 1.25
CA GLY A 363 3.56 -11.76 1.05
C GLY A 363 2.85 -13.10 0.89
N VAL A 364 3.44 -14.01 0.10
CA VAL A 364 2.90 -15.37 -0.09
C VAL A 364 2.97 -16.16 1.22
N GLY A 365 4.07 -16.07 1.97
CA GLY A 365 4.18 -16.71 3.29
C GLY A 365 3.05 -16.27 4.24
N ALA A 366 2.78 -14.98 4.32
CA ALA A 366 1.71 -14.43 5.14
C ALA A 366 0.30 -14.84 4.65
N MET A 367 0.08 -14.90 3.33
CA MET A 367 -1.15 -15.43 2.73
C MET A 367 -1.36 -16.90 3.11
N LEU A 368 -0.32 -17.73 3.02
CA LEU A 368 -0.37 -19.16 3.38
C LEU A 368 -0.64 -19.39 4.87
N GLU A 369 -0.09 -18.55 5.73
CA GLU A 369 -0.39 -18.57 7.17
C GLU A 369 -1.89 -18.35 7.40
N LYS A 370 -2.50 -17.32 6.79
CA LYS A 370 -3.95 -17.09 6.85
C LYS A 370 -4.74 -18.27 6.29
N LEU A 371 -4.34 -18.76 5.13
CA LEU A 371 -5.00 -19.90 4.48
C LEU A 371 -5.02 -21.16 5.37
N SER A 372 -3.94 -21.41 6.13
CA SER A 372 -3.83 -22.58 7.02
C SER A 372 -4.81 -22.57 8.19
N GLN A 373 -5.33 -21.41 8.55
CA GLN A 373 -6.28 -21.20 9.65
C GLN A 373 -7.74 -21.42 9.24
N LEU A 374 -8.03 -21.45 7.93
CA LEU A 374 -9.41 -21.52 7.44
C LEU A 374 -9.91 -22.96 7.31
N PRO A 375 -11.17 -23.23 7.67
CA PRO A 375 -11.75 -24.57 7.69
C PRO A 375 -12.32 -25.01 6.34
N TYR A 376 -11.62 -24.74 5.21
CA TYR A 376 -12.07 -25.18 3.88
C TYR A 376 -11.88 -26.69 3.69
N ARG A 377 -12.76 -27.32 2.94
CA ARG A 377 -12.65 -28.74 2.54
C ARG A 377 -11.68 -28.89 1.37
N HIS A 378 -11.79 -28.05 0.36
CA HIS A 378 -10.95 -28.03 -0.82
C HIS A 378 -10.60 -26.58 -1.22
N LEU A 379 -9.38 -26.38 -1.73
CA LEU A 379 -8.91 -25.12 -2.24
C LEU A 379 -8.86 -25.16 -3.77
N HIS A 380 -9.58 -24.25 -4.41
CA HIS A 380 -9.44 -23.95 -5.83
C HIS A 380 -8.55 -22.72 -5.99
N LEU A 381 -7.31 -22.91 -6.46
CA LEU A 381 -6.33 -21.83 -6.54
C LEU A 381 -6.16 -21.40 -8.01
N ILE A 382 -6.66 -20.20 -8.33
CA ILE A 382 -6.48 -19.55 -9.63
C ILE A 382 -5.20 -18.72 -9.54
N TYR A 383 -4.20 -19.08 -10.35
CA TYR A 383 -2.85 -18.49 -10.26
C TYR A 383 -2.35 -17.99 -11.61
N GLY A 384 -1.80 -16.78 -11.59
CA GLY A 384 -1.12 -16.18 -12.73
C GLY A 384 -0.18 -15.06 -12.29
N CYS A 385 0.97 -14.94 -12.93
CA CYS A 385 2.01 -14.00 -12.51
C CYS A 385 2.66 -13.28 -13.71
N VAL A 386 3.58 -12.39 -13.40
CA VAL A 386 4.41 -11.67 -14.39
C VAL A 386 5.77 -12.33 -14.53
N ASN A 387 6.43 -12.11 -15.66
CA ASN A 387 7.67 -12.80 -16.06
C ASN A 387 8.93 -12.30 -15.35
N ASP A 388 8.88 -11.17 -14.65
CA ASP A 388 10.01 -10.54 -13.96
C ASP A 388 10.10 -10.92 -12.46
N LYS A 389 9.28 -11.85 -12.00
CA LYS A 389 9.29 -12.37 -10.61
C LYS A 389 9.86 -13.80 -10.57
N ASP A 390 10.40 -14.19 -9.42
CA ASP A 390 10.84 -15.59 -9.20
C ASP A 390 9.62 -16.50 -8.93
N TYR A 391 8.82 -16.70 -9.97
CA TYR A 391 7.59 -17.49 -9.91
C TYR A 391 7.86 -18.96 -9.57
N ARG A 392 9.03 -19.51 -9.95
CA ARG A 392 9.38 -20.90 -9.61
C ARG A 392 9.60 -21.09 -8.10
N HIS A 393 10.17 -20.10 -7.42
CA HIS A 393 10.27 -20.10 -5.97
C HIS A 393 8.89 -20.03 -5.33
N ILE A 394 8.04 -19.13 -5.81
CA ILE A 394 6.66 -18.99 -5.30
C ILE A 394 5.86 -20.28 -5.50
N LEU A 395 5.90 -20.91 -6.66
CA LEU A 395 5.21 -22.19 -6.91
C LEU A 395 5.58 -23.26 -5.87
N ARG A 396 6.87 -23.36 -5.48
CA ARG A 396 7.31 -24.33 -4.45
C ARG A 396 6.72 -24.04 -3.07
N MET A 397 6.30 -22.83 -2.78
CA MET A 397 5.67 -22.46 -1.50
C MET A 397 4.19 -22.84 -1.46
N LEU A 398 3.52 -22.89 -2.62
CA LEU A 398 2.06 -23.07 -2.68
C LEU A 398 1.60 -24.46 -2.20
N PRO A 399 0.41 -24.58 -1.57
CA PRO A 399 -0.07 -25.82 -0.97
C PRO A 399 -0.47 -26.84 -2.04
N GLN A 400 -0.03 -28.09 -1.90
CA GLN A 400 -0.40 -29.17 -2.83
C GLN A 400 -1.55 -30.04 -2.31
N LYS A 401 -1.72 -30.13 -0.99
CA LYS A 401 -2.75 -30.99 -0.39
C LYS A 401 -4.12 -30.29 -0.45
N ARG A 402 -5.13 -31.03 -0.86
CA ARG A 402 -6.53 -30.53 -0.98
C ARG A 402 -6.62 -29.28 -1.86
N THR A 403 -5.79 -29.21 -2.92
CA THR A 403 -5.71 -28.03 -3.80
C THR A 403 -5.80 -28.47 -5.26
N THR A 404 -6.65 -27.81 -6.03
CA THR A 404 -6.68 -27.87 -7.49
C THR A 404 -6.21 -26.52 -8.05
N TYR A 405 -5.33 -26.58 -9.04
CA TYR A 405 -4.76 -25.41 -9.68
C TYR A 405 -5.45 -25.08 -11.00
N TYR A 406 -5.68 -23.78 -11.21
CA TYR A 406 -6.21 -23.21 -12.44
C TYR A 406 -5.24 -22.11 -12.87
N TYR A 407 -4.41 -22.41 -13.87
CA TYR A 407 -3.41 -21.50 -14.37
C TYR A 407 -4.00 -20.54 -15.39
N THR A 408 -3.65 -19.27 -15.28
CA THR A 408 -4.03 -18.25 -16.24
C THR A 408 -2.96 -17.17 -16.32
N GLN A 409 -3.18 -16.12 -17.09
CA GLN A 409 -2.24 -15.01 -17.22
C GLN A 409 -2.97 -13.68 -17.05
N PRO A 410 -2.35 -12.68 -16.40
CA PRO A 410 -2.91 -11.34 -16.31
C PRO A 410 -2.91 -10.62 -17.68
N SER A 411 -3.85 -9.68 -17.86
CA SER A 411 -4.04 -8.90 -19.09
C SER A 411 -3.01 -7.78 -19.25
N VAL A 412 -1.71 -8.09 -19.05
CA VAL A 412 -0.62 -7.10 -19.18
C VAL A 412 0.50 -7.63 -20.09
N PRO A 413 1.23 -6.74 -20.82
CA PRO A 413 2.25 -7.16 -21.79
C PRO A 413 3.38 -8.03 -21.21
N ARG A 414 3.67 -7.89 -19.92
CA ARG A 414 4.71 -8.67 -19.22
C ARG A 414 4.16 -9.87 -18.46
N ALA A 415 2.96 -10.31 -18.74
CA ALA A 415 2.42 -11.54 -18.19
C ALA A 415 3.35 -12.72 -18.49
N LEU A 416 3.52 -13.63 -17.53
CA LEU A 416 4.09 -14.93 -17.82
C LEU A 416 3.06 -15.73 -18.65
N PRO A 417 3.40 -16.18 -19.87
CA PRO A 417 2.47 -16.96 -20.67
C PRO A 417 1.96 -18.19 -19.90
N VAL A 418 0.66 -18.43 -19.94
CA VAL A 418 0.02 -19.51 -19.18
C VAL A 418 0.62 -20.88 -19.48
N VAL A 419 1.04 -21.13 -20.73
CA VAL A 419 1.70 -22.38 -21.12
C VAL A 419 3.01 -22.59 -20.36
N GLN A 420 3.86 -21.55 -20.29
CA GLN A 420 5.12 -21.62 -19.55
C GLN A 420 4.92 -21.78 -18.05
N LEU A 421 3.87 -21.14 -17.50
CA LEU A 421 3.52 -21.28 -16.08
C LEU A 421 3.08 -22.71 -15.79
N ALA A 422 2.21 -23.29 -16.62
CA ALA A 422 1.68 -24.65 -16.45
C ALA A 422 2.81 -25.70 -16.60
N GLU A 423 3.72 -25.52 -17.54
CA GLU A 423 4.91 -26.40 -17.70
C GLU A 423 5.79 -26.37 -16.44
N ALA A 424 6.10 -25.18 -15.92
CA ALA A 424 6.89 -25.02 -14.72
C ALA A 424 6.20 -25.63 -13.48
N ALA A 425 4.89 -25.51 -13.39
CA ALA A 425 4.10 -26.12 -12.33
C ALA A 425 4.08 -27.66 -12.45
N GLN A 426 3.95 -28.19 -13.64
CA GLN A 426 4.00 -29.63 -13.91
C GLN A 426 5.33 -30.25 -13.52
N GLU A 427 6.46 -29.57 -13.78
CA GLU A 427 7.80 -29.99 -13.32
C GLU A 427 7.89 -30.12 -11.80
N LEU A 428 7.05 -29.38 -11.05
CA LEU A 428 6.98 -29.40 -9.59
C LEU A 428 5.88 -30.35 -9.05
N GLY A 429 5.25 -31.14 -9.93
CA GLY A 429 4.15 -32.03 -9.54
C GLY A 429 2.80 -31.32 -9.25
N MET A 430 2.64 -30.08 -9.71
CA MET A 430 1.48 -29.23 -9.50
C MET A 430 0.66 -29.13 -10.78
N ALA A 431 0.22 -30.28 -11.32
CA ALA A 431 -0.62 -30.30 -12.50
C ALA A 431 -1.96 -29.59 -12.25
N GLY A 432 -2.47 -28.88 -13.27
CA GLY A 432 -3.72 -28.13 -13.21
C GLY A 432 -4.26 -27.82 -14.60
N GLU A 433 -5.44 -27.21 -14.65
CA GLU A 433 -6.07 -26.76 -15.88
C GLU A 433 -5.58 -25.34 -16.25
N SER A 434 -5.56 -25.04 -17.55
CA SER A 434 -5.12 -23.73 -18.06
C SER A 434 -6.27 -23.00 -18.75
N PHE A 435 -6.38 -21.70 -18.46
CA PHE A 435 -7.42 -20.83 -19.00
C PHE A 435 -6.83 -19.59 -19.65
N PRO A 436 -7.37 -19.12 -20.78
CA PRO A 436 -6.92 -17.89 -21.44
C PRO A 436 -7.05 -16.65 -20.56
N THR A 437 -8.12 -16.57 -19.77
CA THR A 437 -8.44 -15.41 -18.92
C THR A 437 -8.80 -15.82 -17.49
N VAL A 438 -8.64 -14.91 -16.56
CA VAL A 438 -9.06 -15.14 -15.17
C VAL A 438 -10.58 -15.28 -15.05
N GLY A 439 -11.36 -14.56 -15.88
CA GLY A 439 -12.82 -14.69 -15.91
C GLY A 439 -13.28 -16.10 -16.26
N GLU A 440 -12.71 -16.71 -17.31
CA GLU A 440 -12.99 -18.09 -17.70
C GLU A 440 -12.63 -19.10 -16.60
N ALA A 441 -11.48 -18.90 -15.93
CA ALA A 441 -11.08 -19.73 -14.80
C ALA A 441 -12.08 -19.60 -13.63
N ILE A 442 -12.51 -18.38 -13.30
CA ILE A 442 -13.51 -18.12 -12.25
C ILE A 442 -14.85 -18.81 -12.59
N GLU A 443 -15.35 -18.64 -13.81
CA GLU A 443 -16.61 -19.26 -14.25
C GLU A 443 -16.56 -20.80 -14.17
N HIS A 444 -15.45 -21.39 -14.64
CA HIS A 444 -15.25 -22.83 -14.56
C HIS A 444 -15.28 -23.30 -13.09
N VAL A 445 -14.47 -22.67 -12.21
CA VAL A 445 -14.41 -23.04 -10.79
C VAL A 445 -15.77 -22.87 -10.11
N ARG A 446 -16.50 -21.79 -10.37
CA ARG A 446 -17.86 -21.58 -9.83
C ARG A 446 -18.86 -22.67 -10.23
N SER A 447 -18.64 -23.31 -11.38
CA SER A 447 -19.52 -24.39 -11.88
C SER A 447 -19.30 -25.73 -11.16
N ILE A 448 -18.10 -25.96 -10.58
CA ILE A 448 -17.69 -27.26 -10.01
C ILE A 448 -17.44 -27.24 -8.50
N ALA A 449 -17.10 -26.10 -7.91
CA ALA A 449 -16.78 -25.97 -6.49
C ALA A 449 -18.02 -26.20 -5.60
N ASP A 450 -17.82 -26.85 -4.45
CA ASP A 450 -18.84 -26.89 -3.42
C ASP A 450 -19.07 -25.51 -2.83
N LYS A 451 -20.30 -25.04 -2.92
CA LYS A 451 -20.68 -23.66 -2.60
C LYS A 451 -20.53 -23.28 -1.13
N THR A 452 -20.45 -24.27 -0.24
CA THR A 452 -20.47 -24.05 1.22
C THR A 452 -19.17 -24.42 1.92
N HIS A 453 -18.35 -25.29 1.33
CA HIS A 453 -17.19 -25.84 2.00
C HIS A 453 -15.86 -25.61 1.27
N ASP A 454 -15.90 -25.21 0.00
CA ASP A 454 -14.70 -24.96 -0.78
C ASP A 454 -14.33 -23.47 -0.76
N LEU A 455 -13.03 -23.19 -0.89
CA LEU A 455 -12.48 -21.87 -1.01
C LEU A 455 -11.90 -21.67 -2.40
N VAL A 456 -12.23 -20.56 -3.04
CA VAL A 456 -11.59 -20.11 -4.28
C VAL A 456 -10.64 -18.96 -3.94
N LEU A 457 -9.37 -19.10 -4.29
CA LEU A 457 -8.35 -18.07 -4.08
C LEU A 457 -7.77 -17.64 -5.42
N VAL A 458 -7.85 -16.34 -5.73
CA VAL A 458 -7.22 -15.72 -6.91
C VAL A 458 -5.99 -14.95 -6.45
N THR A 459 -4.80 -15.35 -6.91
CA THR A 459 -3.54 -14.75 -6.45
C THR A 459 -2.39 -14.94 -7.46
N GLY A 460 -1.22 -14.36 -7.16
CA GLY A 460 0.03 -14.51 -7.91
C GLY A 460 0.55 -13.19 -8.51
N SER A 461 -0.32 -12.24 -8.80
CA SER A 461 0.08 -10.88 -9.14
C SER A 461 -1.04 -9.89 -8.89
N ILE A 462 -0.66 -8.63 -8.67
CA ILE A 462 -1.62 -7.52 -8.55
C ILE A 462 -2.46 -7.36 -9.84
N PHE A 463 -1.90 -7.69 -11.01
CA PHE A 463 -2.59 -7.57 -12.29
C PHE A 463 -3.63 -8.66 -12.48
N LEU A 464 -3.37 -9.88 -12.04
CA LEU A 464 -4.37 -10.95 -12.07
C LEU A 464 -5.55 -10.63 -11.17
N VAL A 465 -5.26 -10.11 -9.98
CA VAL A 465 -6.30 -9.65 -9.03
C VAL A 465 -7.08 -8.48 -9.62
N ALA A 466 -6.42 -7.56 -10.34
CA ALA A 466 -7.09 -6.48 -11.05
C ALA A 466 -8.11 -7.00 -12.09
N ASP A 467 -7.70 -7.98 -12.89
CA ASP A 467 -8.59 -8.62 -13.88
C ASP A 467 -9.77 -9.31 -13.18
N ALA A 468 -9.54 -9.98 -12.04
CA ALA A 468 -10.61 -10.62 -11.26
C ALA A 468 -11.58 -9.58 -10.66
N VAL A 469 -11.07 -8.49 -10.08
CA VAL A 469 -11.92 -7.40 -9.58
C VAL A 469 -12.74 -6.78 -10.71
N GLY A 470 -12.14 -6.55 -11.87
CA GLY A 470 -12.81 -6.06 -13.07
C GLY A 470 -13.91 -7.01 -13.56
N TYR A 471 -13.64 -8.33 -13.57
CA TYR A 471 -14.63 -9.35 -13.89
C TYR A 471 -15.85 -9.27 -12.97
N TYR A 472 -15.64 -9.26 -11.64
CA TYR A 472 -16.75 -9.18 -10.69
C TYR A 472 -17.50 -7.84 -10.74
N ALA A 473 -16.81 -6.73 -10.99
CA ALA A 473 -17.46 -5.44 -11.20
C ALA A 473 -18.39 -5.43 -12.41
N SER A 474 -18.02 -6.11 -13.50
CA SER A 474 -18.85 -6.22 -14.71
C SER A 474 -20.09 -7.11 -14.53
N GLN A 475 -20.10 -8.00 -13.54
CA GLN A 475 -21.22 -8.91 -13.25
C GLN A 475 -22.27 -8.32 -12.29
N ARG A 476 -21.94 -7.23 -11.56
CA ARG A 476 -22.91 -6.54 -10.70
C ARG A 476 -23.72 -5.59 -11.56
N PRO A 477 -25.04 -5.75 -11.69
CA PRO A 477 -25.87 -4.71 -12.31
C PRO A 477 -25.78 -3.45 -11.44
N PHE A 478 -25.65 -2.30 -12.12
CA PHE A 478 -25.68 -0.97 -11.50
C PHE A 478 -27.00 -0.70 -10.79
#